data_f203dd44251aafe92e13489d43f36e95
#
_entry.id   f203dd44251aafe92e13489d43f36e95
#
_cell.length_a   1.000
_cell.length_b   1.000
_cell.length_c   1.000
_cell.angle_alpha   90.00
_cell.angle_beta   90.00
_cell.angle_gamma   90.00
#
_symmetry.space_group_name_H-M   'P 1'
#
loop_
_entity.id
_entity.type
_entity.pdbx_description
1 polymer ?
#
loop_
_entity_poly.entity_id
_entity_poly.type
_entity_poly.pdbx_seq_one_letter_code
_entity_poly.pdbx_strand_id
1 'polypeptide(L)'
;MRKLIPISCLLLCLSASAQTNSSPIIPEADGFVILRNASFQPDKNLTYKAIYNATRIPGDAKQILPALNMAGSELNAFGVCNISISHAKFVIVFHGDAIYGILDNAHYKQKFGTDNPNLKVLTEMKKAGVQLFVCGQNLLAENIDYKTVASDVTLASDALIVLMTFQNDGYALMDY
;
A
#
# COMPACT_ATOMS: atom_id res chain seq x y z
N MET A 1 -2.26 -47.97 57.60
CA MET A 1 -1.45 -47.83 56.39
C MET A 1 -2.13 -46.85 55.47
N ARG A 2 -1.67 -45.61 55.46
CA ARG A 2 -2.22 -44.54 54.57
C ARG A 2 -1.40 -44.52 53.28
N LYS A 3 -2.05 -44.80 52.12
CA LYS A 3 -1.43 -44.69 50.77
C LYS A 3 -1.42 -43.25 50.36
N LEU A 4 -0.24 -42.68 50.15
CA LEU A 4 -0.02 -41.38 49.52
C LEU A 4 -0.10 -41.55 48.00
N ILE A 5 -0.99 -40.79 47.35
CA ILE A 5 -1.11 -40.70 45.89
C ILE A 5 -0.25 -39.51 45.47
N PRO A 6 0.71 -39.65 44.54
CA PRO A 6 1.45 -38.52 44.03
C PRO A 6 0.59 -37.73 43.05
N ILE A 7 0.40 -36.43 43.32
CA ILE A 7 -0.19 -35.48 42.41
C ILE A 7 0.88 -35.12 41.35
N SER A 8 0.72 -35.65 40.15
CA SER A 8 1.54 -35.27 39.01
C SER A 8 1.07 -33.91 38.48
N CYS A 9 1.88 -32.89 38.70
CA CYS A 9 1.61 -31.53 38.19
C CYS A 9 2.00 -31.49 36.73
N LEU A 10 1.01 -31.52 35.84
CA LEU A 10 1.18 -31.38 34.39
C LEU A 10 1.40 -29.88 34.07
N LEU A 11 2.66 -29.47 33.90
CA LEU A 11 2.98 -28.13 33.38
C LEU A 11 2.57 -28.05 31.93
N LEU A 12 1.44 -27.39 31.65
CA LEU A 12 1.12 -26.91 30.30
C LEU A 12 2.04 -25.74 29.96
N CYS A 13 3.06 -25.98 29.14
CA CYS A 13 3.82 -24.92 28.48
C CYS A 13 2.94 -24.27 27.43
N LEU A 14 2.31 -23.14 27.76
CA LEU A 14 1.71 -22.24 26.80
C LEU A 14 2.84 -21.58 26.03
N SER A 15 3.11 -22.08 24.81
CA SER A 15 4.01 -21.44 23.88
C SER A 15 3.34 -20.13 23.39
N ALA A 16 3.61 -19.03 24.08
CA ALA A 16 3.29 -17.71 23.56
C ALA A 16 4.15 -17.48 22.30
N SER A 17 3.55 -17.62 21.12
CA SER A 17 4.18 -17.19 19.87
C SER A 17 4.36 -15.68 19.95
N ALA A 18 5.60 -15.22 20.15
CA ALA A 18 5.92 -13.80 20.03
C ALA A 18 5.60 -13.36 18.59
N GLN A 19 4.55 -12.59 18.45
CA GLN A 19 4.24 -11.88 17.23
C GLN A 19 5.34 -10.82 17.10
N THR A 20 6.23 -10.96 16.12
CA THR A 20 7.22 -9.94 15.82
C THR A 20 6.46 -8.73 15.28
N ASN A 21 6.21 -7.76 16.15
CA ASN A 21 5.66 -6.46 15.77
C ASN A 21 6.78 -5.67 15.07
N SER A 22 7.01 -5.95 13.78
CA SER A 22 7.71 -4.98 12.94
C SER A 22 6.79 -3.77 12.76
N SER A 23 7.33 -2.56 12.97
CA SER A 23 6.57 -1.35 12.66
C SER A 23 6.12 -1.39 11.20
N PRO A 24 4.89 -0.99 10.88
CA PRO A 24 4.40 -0.98 9.51
C PRO A 24 5.27 -0.07 8.64
N ILE A 25 5.49 -0.47 7.38
CA ILE A 25 6.25 0.33 6.41
C ILE A 25 5.43 1.56 6.01
N ILE A 26 4.11 1.38 5.86
CA ILE A 26 3.14 2.45 5.59
C ILE A 26 2.11 2.45 6.74
N PRO A 27 2.32 3.27 7.78
CA PRO A 27 1.48 3.26 8.99
C PRO A 27 0.00 3.59 8.76
N GLU A 28 -0.32 4.38 7.74
CA GLU A 28 -1.68 4.80 7.41
C GLU A 28 -2.46 3.75 6.63
N ALA A 29 -1.77 2.77 6.04
CA ALA A 29 -2.42 1.67 5.31
C ALA A 29 -2.80 0.53 6.25
N ASP A 30 -3.67 -0.35 5.77
CA ASP A 30 -4.11 -1.51 6.53
C ASP A 30 -2.92 -2.40 6.94
N GLY A 31 -3.04 -2.99 8.12
CA GLY A 31 -2.07 -3.96 8.63
C GLY A 31 -2.20 -5.32 7.96
N PHE A 32 -1.19 -6.17 8.18
CA PHE A 32 -1.17 -7.55 7.70
C PHE A 32 -1.00 -8.54 8.84
N VAL A 33 -1.73 -9.66 8.79
CA VAL A 33 -1.64 -10.76 9.77
C VAL A 33 -1.19 -12.04 9.08
N ILE A 34 -0.11 -12.65 9.56
CA ILE A 34 0.38 -13.92 9.02
C ILE A 34 -0.60 -15.06 9.34
N LEU A 35 -1.10 -15.72 8.31
CA LEU A 35 -1.84 -16.97 8.42
C LEU A 35 -0.87 -18.15 8.29
N ARG A 36 -0.29 -18.61 9.42
CA ARG A 36 0.77 -19.63 9.43
C ARG A 36 0.35 -20.98 8.84
N ASN A 37 -0.93 -21.30 8.87
CA ASN A 37 -1.53 -22.54 8.35
C ASN A 37 -2.04 -22.40 6.90
N ALA A 38 -1.88 -21.27 6.25
CA ALA A 38 -2.21 -21.13 4.84
C ALA A 38 -1.25 -21.97 3.99
N SER A 39 -1.81 -22.74 3.06
CA SER A 39 -1.02 -23.63 2.17
C SER A 39 -0.15 -22.85 1.18
N PHE A 40 -0.57 -21.64 0.82
CA PHE A 40 0.20 -20.73 -0.02
C PHE A 40 0.81 -19.63 0.85
N GLN A 41 2.11 -19.54 0.87
CA GLN A 41 2.87 -18.54 1.62
C GLN A 41 3.69 -17.67 0.68
N PRO A 42 3.99 -16.40 1.05
CA PRO A 42 4.86 -15.57 0.23
C PRO A 42 6.25 -16.18 0.07
N ASP A 43 6.77 -16.19 -1.15
CA ASP A 43 8.16 -16.57 -1.43
C ASP A 43 9.09 -15.37 -1.17
N LYS A 44 9.99 -15.52 -0.23
CA LYS A 44 10.93 -14.45 0.18
C LYS A 44 11.99 -14.13 -0.86
N ASN A 45 12.20 -15.01 -1.84
CA ASN A 45 13.19 -14.86 -2.89
C ASN A 45 12.60 -14.28 -4.18
N LEU A 46 11.27 -14.23 -4.27
CA LEU A 46 10.59 -13.71 -5.45
C LEU A 46 10.60 -12.18 -5.45
N THR A 47 10.82 -11.58 -6.60
CA THR A 47 10.55 -10.15 -6.83
C THR A 47 9.09 -10.00 -7.28
N TYR A 48 8.33 -9.24 -6.53
CA TYR A 48 6.92 -8.97 -6.78
C TYR A 48 6.77 -7.68 -7.57
N LYS A 49 6.37 -7.78 -8.83
CA LYS A 49 6.15 -6.65 -9.73
C LYS A 49 4.64 -6.39 -9.84
N ALA A 50 4.17 -5.25 -9.39
CA ALA A 50 2.76 -4.86 -9.46
C ALA A 50 2.59 -3.41 -9.93
N ILE A 51 1.64 -3.18 -10.84
CA ILE A 51 1.18 -1.84 -11.20
C ILE A 51 -0.27 -1.67 -10.77
N TYR A 52 -0.50 -0.66 -9.93
CA TYR A 52 -1.80 -0.31 -9.39
C TYR A 52 -2.45 0.75 -10.27
N ASN A 53 -3.59 0.38 -10.88
CA ASN A 53 -4.44 1.25 -11.66
C ASN A 53 -5.36 2.02 -10.72
N ALA A 54 -4.96 3.21 -10.29
CA ALA A 54 -5.68 4.03 -9.33
C ALA A 54 -6.69 4.92 -10.05
N THR A 55 -7.96 4.55 -9.99
CA THR A 55 -9.04 5.28 -10.69
C THR A 55 -10.07 5.90 -9.75
N ARG A 56 -10.15 5.41 -8.50
CA ARG A 56 -11.23 5.73 -7.58
C ARG A 56 -10.77 6.60 -6.42
N ILE A 57 -11.69 7.46 -5.95
CA ILE A 57 -11.57 8.20 -4.70
C ILE A 57 -12.51 7.57 -3.66
N PRO A 58 -12.15 7.53 -2.35
CA PRO A 58 -13.06 7.01 -1.32
C PRO A 58 -14.26 7.94 -1.13
N GLY A 59 -15.39 7.38 -0.65
CA GLY A 59 -16.60 8.15 -0.35
C GLY A 59 -16.42 9.15 0.82
N ASP A 60 -15.48 8.89 1.72
CA ASP A 60 -15.08 9.82 2.77
C ASP A 60 -13.72 10.43 2.43
N ALA A 61 -13.70 11.75 2.24
CA ALA A 61 -12.51 12.52 1.90
C ALA A 61 -11.40 12.51 2.98
N LYS A 62 -11.66 11.96 4.16
CA LYS A 62 -10.67 11.77 5.22
C LYS A 62 -9.94 10.42 5.12
N GLN A 63 -10.37 9.56 4.24
CA GLN A 63 -9.73 8.27 3.97
C GLN A 63 -8.70 8.40 2.86
N ILE A 64 -7.65 7.57 2.92
CA ILE A 64 -6.65 7.49 1.86
C ILE A 64 -7.22 6.79 0.63
N LEU A 65 -6.65 7.06 -0.54
CA LEU A 65 -7.06 6.42 -1.80
C LEU A 65 -6.99 4.89 -1.69
N PRO A 66 -7.98 4.14 -2.26
CA PRO A 66 -7.99 2.69 -2.23
C PRO A 66 -6.70 2.06 -2.74
N ALA A 67 -6.15 2.56 -3.84
CA ALA A 67 -4.89 2.05 -4.41
C ALA A 67 -3.69 2.27 -3.48
N LEU A 68 -3.64 3.41 -2.75
CA LEU A 68 -2.60 3.66 -1.75
C LEU A 68 -2.75 2.73 -0.55
N ASN A 69 -3.98 2.50 -0.08
CA ASN A 69 -4.24 1.57 1.02
C ASN A 69 -3.79 0.15 0.66
N MET A 70 -4.18 -0.34 -0.52
CA MET A 70 -3.84 -1.70 -0.96
C MET A 70 -2.35 -1.88 -1.16
N ALA A 71 -1.69 -0.97 -1.89
CA ALA A 71 -0.23 -1.03 -2.07
C ALA A 71 0.52 -0.93 -0.74
N GLY A 72 0.03 -0.09 0.19
CA GLY A 72 0.61 0.06 1.53
C GLY A 72 0.44 -1.19 2.39
N SER A 73 -0.73 -1.83 2.36
CA SER A 73 -0.99 -3.10 3.04
C SER A 73 -0.06 -4.21 2.54
N GLU A 74 0.20 -4.29 1.24
CA GLU A 74 1.15 -5.26 0.67
C GLU A 74 2.59 -4.98 1.11
N LEU A 75 3.01 -3.70 1.18
CA LEU A 75 4.32 -3.34 1.73
C LEU A 75 4.41 -3.71 3.22
N ASN A 76 3.35 -3.50 3.99
CA ASN A 76 3.26 -3.92 5.40
C ASN A 76 3.36 -5.45 5.52
N ALA A 77 2.74 -6.20 4.60
CA ALA A 77 2.87 -7.66 4.53
C ALA A 77 4.34 -8.09 4.33
N PHE A 78 5.10 -7.38 3.47
CA PHE A 78 6.53 -7.66 3.28
C PHE A 78 7.30 -7.51 4.60
N GLY A 79 7.07 -6.43 5.35
CA GLY A 79 7.69 -6.22 6.65
C GLY A 79 7.37 -7.36 7.63
N VAL A 80 6.10 -7.72 7.75
CA VAL A 80 5.62 -8.78 8.67
C VAL A 80 6.13 -10.17 8.25
N CYS A 81 6.22 -10.44 6.94
CA CYS A 81 6.73 -11.71 6.41
C CYS A 81 8.27 -11.78 6.34
N ASN A 82 9.00 -10.75 6.76
CA ASN A 82 10.45 -10.62 6.62
C ASN A 82 10.92 -10.80 5.16
N ILE A 83 10.21 -10.17 4.23
CA ILE A 83 10.59 -10.01 2.82
C ILE A 83 11.28 -8.66 2.69
N SER A 84 12.44 -8.63 2.02
CA SER A 84 13.13 -7.35 1.78
C SER A 84 12.27 -6.42 0.93
N ILE A 85 12.15 -5.16 1.31
CA ILE A 85 11.44 -4.15 0.53
C ILE A 85 12.02 -3.98 -0.89
N SER A 86 13.28 -4.33 -1.10
CA SER A 86 13.90 -4.34 -2.43
C SER A 86 13.24 -5.31 -3.42
N HIS A 87 12.50 -6.29 -2.93
CA HIS A 87 11.74 -7.25 -3.73
C HIS A 87 10.35 -6.72 -4.15
N ALA A 88 9.88 -5.60 -3.57
CA ALA A 88 8.69 -4.91 -4.03
C ALA A 88 9.05 -3.96 -5.18
N LYS A 89 8.58 -4.24 -6.38
CA LYS A 89 8.66 -3.36 -7.54
C LYS A 89 7.25 -2.88 -7.85
N PHE A 90 6.81 -1.87 -7.08
CA PHE A 90 5.45 -1.35 -7.18
C PHE A 90 5.43 -0.03 -7.93
N VAL A 91 4.39 0.11 -8.74
CA VAL A 91 4.07 1.31 -9.51
C VAL A 91 2.62 1.67 -9.25
N ILE A 92 2.30 2.93 -9.08
CA ILE A 92 0.92 3.41 -8.99
C ILE A 92 0.73 4.49 -10.05
N VAL A 93 -0.31 4.37 -10.87
CA VAL A 93 -0.69 5.40 -11.84
C VAL A 93 -2.08 5.93 -11.51
N PHE A 94 -2.15 7.24 -11.25
CA PHE A 94 -3.39 7.93 -10.88
C PHE A 94 -4.05 8.52 -12.11
N HIS A 95 -5.34 8.17 -12.32
CA HIS A 95 -6.22 8.79 -13.30
C HIS A 95 -7.69 8.64 -12.87
N GLY A 96 -8.66 9.06 -13.72
CA GLY A 96 -10.05 9.14 -13.27
C GLY A 96 -10.15 10.02 -12.02
N ASP A 97 -11.02 9.67 -11.08
CA ASP A 97 -11.22 10.46 -9.86
C ASP A 97 -10.04 10.44 -8.90
N ALA A 98 -9.15 9.46 -9.00
CA ALA A 98 -7.98 9.37 -8.13
C ALA A 98 -7.01 10.55 -8.27
N ILE A 99 -7.03 11.30 -9.37
CA ILE A 99 -6.20 12.50 -9.56
C ILE A 99 -6.46 13.57 -8.50
N TYR A 100 -7.66 13.62 -7.97
CA TYR A 100 -7.98 14.57 -6.91
C TYR A 100 -7.31 14.21 -5.57
N GLY A 101 -7.07 12.93 -5.33
CA GLY A 101 -6.41 12.46 -4.11
C GLY A 101 -4.92 12.79 -4.02
N ILE A 102 -4.30 13.19 -5.13
CA ILE A 102 -2.87 13.54 -5.18
C ILE A 102 -2.61 15.04 -5.26
N LEU A 103 -3.63 15.88 -5.10
CA LEU A 103 -3.49 17.33 -5.06
C LEU A 103 -2.76 17.77 -3.78
N ASP A 104 -2.12 18.92 -3.84
CA ASP A 104 -1.61 19.58 -2.64
C ASP A 104 -2.74 19.88 -1.62
N ASN A 105 -2.36 20.21 -0.40
CA ASN A 105 -3.34 20.39 0.68
C ASN A 105 -4.32 21.54 0.42
N ALA A 106 -3.89 22.63 -0.23
CA ALA A 106 -4.73 23.78 -0.50
C ALA A 106 -5.85 23.43 -1.50
N HIS A 107 -5.51 22.78 -2.60
CA HIS A 107 -6.46 22.42 -3.65
C HIS A 107 -7.37 21.25 -3.23
N TYR A 108 -6.84 20.28 -2.47
CA TYR A 108 -7.67 19.22 -1.89
C TYR A 108 -8.70 19.80 -0.92
N LYS A 109 -8.27 20.68 -0.01
CA LYS A 109 -9.15 21.33 0.95
C LYS A 109 -10.21 22.21 0.29
N GLN A 110 -9.86 22.90 -0.79
CA GLN A 110 -10.82 23.67 -1.58
C GLN A 110 -11.93 22.78 -2.17
N LYS A 111 -11.58 21.57 -2.62
CA LYS A 111 -12.52 20.63 -3.24
C LYS A 111 -13.34 19.86 -2.22
N PHE A 112 -12.74 19.40 -1.12
CA PHE A 112 -13.34 18.44 -0.19
C PHE A 112 -13.58 18.98 1.22
N GLY A 113 -13.14 20.20 1.54
CA GLY A 113 -13.34 20.82 2.84
C GLY A 113 -12.45 20.29 3.98
N THR A 114 -11.52 19.38 3.69
CA THR A 114 -10.61 18.79 4.67
C THR A 114 -9.17 18.73 4.13
N ASP A 115 -8.19 18.56 5.00
CA ASP A 115 -6.81 18.39 4.60
C ASP A 115 -6.63 17.04 3.86
N ASN A 116 -5.68 16.98 2.92
CA ASN A 116 -5.45 15.79 2.10
C ASN A 116 -4.77 14.67 2.91
N PRO A 117 -5.44 13.56 3.19
CA PRO A 117 -4.88 12.47 3.98
C PRO A 117 -3.80 11.68 3.23
N ASN A 118 -3.71 11.84 1.90
CA ASN A 118 -2.83 11.02 1.06
C ASN A 118 -1.39 11.53 1.04
N LEU A 119 -1.12 12.82 1.32
CA LEU A 119 0.21 13.42 1.11
C LEU A 119 1.32 12.71 1.89
N LYS A 120 1.05 12.35 3.14
CA LYS A 120 2.02 11.61 3.95
C LYS A 120 2.27 10.22 3.37
N VAL A 121 1.21 9.53 2.95
CA VAL A 121 1.29 8.19 2.36
C VAL A 121 2.07 8.21 1.04
N LEU A 122 1.86 9.21 0.17
CA LEU A 122 2.62 9.38 -1.06
C LEU A 122 4.12 9.51 -0.79
N THR A 123 4.50 10.30 0.21
CA THR A 123 5.90 10.46 0.61
C THR A 123 6.50 9.15 1.16
N GLU A 124 5.75 8.40 1.95
CA GLU A 124 6.18 7.10 2.49
C GLU A 124 6.31 6.05 1.39
N MET A 125 5.37 5.99 0.45
CA MET A 125 5.44 5.14 -0.75
C MET A 125 6.70 5.43 -1.56
N LYS A 126 6.99 6.72 -1.80
CA LYS A 126 8.20 7.14 -2.52
C LYS A 126 9.47 6.69 -1.80
N LYS A 127 9.54 6.86 -0.47
CA LYS A 127 10.66 6.38 0.36
C LYS A 127 10.82 4.86 0.32
N ALA A 128 9.70 4.12 0.22
CA ALA A 128 9.69 2.67 0.08
C ALA A 128 10.09 2.19 -1.33
N GLY A 129 10.34 3.11 -2.28
CA GLY A 129 10.76 2.79 -3.64
C GLY A 129 9.62 2.60 -4.64
N VAL A 130 8.38 2.94 -4.27
CA VAL A 130 7.23 2.92 -5.18
C VAL A 130 7.35 4.05 -6.19
N GLN A 131 7.09 3.75 -7.47
CA GLN A 131 7.02 4.76 -8.52
C GLN A 131 5.58 5.27 -8.63
N LEU A 132 5.42 6.60 -8.59
CA LEU A 132 4.12 7.26 -8.60
C LEU A 132 3.98 8.11 -9.85
N PHE A 133 2.93 7.87 -10.64
CA PHE A 133 2.65 8.60 -11.87
C PHE A 133 1.23 9.16 -11.88
N VAL A 134 1.04 10.31 -12.55
CA VAL A 134 -0.28 10.87 -12.84
C VAL A 134 -0.48 11.04 -14.34
N CYS A 135 -1.70 10.79 -14.81
CA CYS A 135 -2.11 10.95 -16.20
C CYS A 135 -2.21 12.44 -16.59
N GLY A 136 -1.32 12.90 -17.47
CA GLY A 136 -1.35 14.28 -17.96
C GLY A 136 -2.60 14.60 -18.78
N GLN A 137 -3.11 13.65 -19.56
CA GLN A 137 -4.36 13.84 -20.33
C GLN A 137 -5.55 14.07 -19.38
N ASN A 138 -5.59 13.36 -18.26
CA ASN A 138 -6.67 13.52 -17.28
C ASN A 138 -6.58 14.89 -16.56
N LEU A 139 -5.36 15.31 -16.18
CA LEU A 139 -5.17 16.65 -15.59
C LEU A 139 -5.62 17.76 -16.58
N LEU A 140 -5.29 17.63 -17.87
CA LEU A 140 -5.72 18.56 -18.90
C LEU A 140 -7.25 18.59 -19.06
N ALA A 141 -7.89 17.43 -19.09
CA ALA A 141 -9.34 17.32 -19.22
C ALA A 141 -10.09 17.98 -18.06
N GLU A 142 -9.52 17.89 -16.85
CA GLU A 142 -10.09 18.46 -15.63
C GLU A 142 -9.61 19.89 -15.32
N ASN A 143 -8.79 20.49 -16.21
CA ASN A 143 -8.18 21.82 -16.04
C ASN A 143 -7.38 21.94 -14.74
N ILE A 144 -6.67 20.89 -14.33
CA ILE A 144 -5.80 20.85 -13.16
C ILE A 144 -4.36 21.20 -13.56
N ASP A 145 -3.79 22.25 -12.94
CA ASP A 145 -2.36 22.55 -13.12
C ASP A 145 -1.52 21.50 -12.40
N TYR A 146 -0.59 20.86 -13.12
CA TYR A 146 0.33 19.88 -12.54
C TYR A 146 1.11 20.41 -11.32
N LYS A 147 1.34 21.73 -11.25
CA LYS A 147 2.00 22.34 -10.09
C LYS A 147 1.24 22.18 -8.77
N THR A 148 -0.04 21.84 -8.84
CA THR A 148 -0.90 21.59 -7.67
C THR A 148 -0.88 20.12 -7.24
N VAL A 149 -0.20 19.26 -7.99
CA VAL A 149 -0.01 17.85 -7.68
C VAL A 149 1.16 17.69 -6.69
N ALA A 150 1.04 16.73 -5.77
CA ALA A 150 2.08 16.39 -4.81
C ALA A 150 3.43 16.12 -5.52
N SER A 151 4.52 16.69 -5.02
CA SER A 151 5.84 16.67 -5.65
C SER A 151 6.46 15.26 -5.78
N ASP A 152 5.95 14.29 -5.01
CA ASP A 152 6.39 12.89 -5.09
C ASP A 152 5.84 12.15 -6.31
N VAL A 153 4.85 12.73 -7.02
CA VAL A 153 4.16 12.14 -8.16
C VAL A 153 4.75 12.68 -9.46
N THR A 154 5.11 11.80 -10.38
CA THR A 154 5.68 12.14 -11.67
C THR A 154 4.59 12.29 -12.72
N LEU A 155 4.65 13.36 -13.53
CA LEU A 155 3.75 13.55 -14.65
C LEU A 155 4.08 12.56 -15.77
N ALA A 156 3.10 11.75 -16.15
CA ALA A 156 3.14 10.93 -17.36
C ALA A 156 2.28 11.56 -18.44
N SER A 157 2.62 11.35 -19.71
CA SER A 157 1.81 11.86 -20.82
C SER A 157 0.40 11.25 -20.83
N ASP A 158 0.30 9.97 -20.48
CA ASP A 158 -0.95 9.21 -20.45
C ASP A 158 -0.84 7.99 -19.52
N ALA A 159 -1.92 7.71 -18.77
CA ALA A 159 -1.97 6.57 -17.84
C ALA A 159 -1.91 5.22 -18.54
N LEU A 160 -2.59 5.08 -19.69
CA LEU A 160 -2.65 3.80 -20.42
C LEU A 160 -1.28 3.43 -20.98
N ILE A 161 -0.48 4.41 -21.41
CA ILE A 161 0.91 4.18 -21.81
C ILE A 161 1.74 3.65 -20.65
N VAL A 162 1.59 4.22 -19.45
CA VAL A 162 2.26 3.71 -18.23
C VAL A 162 1.83 2.28 -17.94
N LEU A 163 0.52 2.00 -17.92
CA LEU A 163 -0.03 0.66 -17.67
C LEU A 163 0.52 -0.37 -18.67
N MET A 164 0.46 -0.08 -19.97
CA MET A 164 0.96 -0.99 -21.01
C MET A 164 2.47 -1.22 -20.89
N THR A 165 3.25 -0.16 -20.61
CA THR A 165 4.71 -0.26 -20.49
C THR A 165 5.11 -1.20 -19.37
N PHE A 166 4.54 -1.03 -18.17
CA PHE A 166 4.90 -1.88 -17.04
C PHE A 166 4.33 -3.31 -17.17
N GLN A 167 3.13 -3.49 -17.74
CA GLN A 167 2.61 -4.84 -18.00
C GLN A 167 3.48 -5.59 -19.02
N ASN A 168 3.99 -4.93 -20.06
CA ASN A 168 4.94 -5.50 -21.00
C ASN A 168 6.28 -5.88 -20.31
N ASP A 169 6.66 -5.18 -19.24
CA ASP A 169 7.81 -5.53 -18.39
C ASP A 169 7.48 -6.58 -17.31
N GLY A 170 6.33 -7.22 -17.39
CA GLY A 170 5.94 -8.33 -16.53
C GLY A 170 5.35 -7.91 -15.18
N TYR A 171 4.82 -6.70 -15.06
CA TYR A 171 4.07 -6.28 -13.87
C TYR A 171 2.64 -6.81 -13.91
N ALA A 172 2.19 -7.36 -12.78
CA ALA A 172 0.79 -7.74 -12.60
C ALA A 172 -0.08 -6.49 -12.43
N LEU A 173 -1.21 -6.43 -13.15
CA LEU A 173 -2.17 -5.33 -13.03
C LEU A 173 -3.03 -5.53 -11.78
N MET A 174 -3.08 -4.50 -10.93
CA MET A 174 -3.98 -4.37 -9.78
C MET A 174 -4.92 -3.19 -10.03
N ASP A 175 -6.22 -3.43 -10.08
CA ASP A 175 -7.24 -2.44 -10.48
C ASP A 175 -8.04 -1.93 -9.28
N TYR A 176 -7.95 -0.60 -8.98
CA TYR A 176 -8.57 0.04 -7.81
C TYR A 176 -9.19 1.41 -8.10
#